data_1ca900fb480e2bb514bcc5d59385d403
#
_entry.id   1ca900fb480e2bb514bcc5d59385d403
#
_cell.length_a   1.000
_cell.length_b   1.000
_cell.length_c   1.000
_cell.angle_alpha   90.00
_cell.angle_beta   90.00
_cell.angle_gamma   90.00
#
_symmetry.space_group_name_H-M   'P 1'
#
loop_
_entity.id
_entity.type
_entity.pdbx_description
1 polymer ?
#
loop_
_entity_poly.entity_id
_entity_poly.type
_entity_poly.pdbx_seq_one_letter_code
_entity_poly.pdbx_strand_id
1 'polypeptide(L)'
;VAATFCRVEMTRADHPSGSDRVAEVAKRCEFDAVVNVQGDEPMIDPGVIDQVAALLDDNEMSTAAVPITDPSECDNPNAVKVVVNFAGQALYFSRRTIPYLRDAADAPSRSPLAAFPFLKHLGIYGYRRDTLLRLVEIPVSPLEQAEKLEQLRALESGIAIAVALVEHDSVGIDTPEDLERVRQLLTTTK
;
A
#
# COMPACT_ATOMS: atom_id res chain seq x y z
N VAL A 1 18.48 -18.52 1.91
CA VAL A 1 19.01 -17.43 1.08
C VAL A 1 19.02 -16.13 1.88
N ALA A 2 17.87 -15.60 2.38
CA ALA A 2 17.84 -14.30 3.06
C ALA A 2 18.83 -14.16 4.23
N ALA A 3 19.03 -15.21 5.03
CA ALA A 3 19.97 -15.22 6.16
C ALA A 3 21.46 -15.00 5.78
N THR A 4 21.79 -15.03 4.48
CA THR A 4 23.16 -14.75 4.02
C THR A 4 23.49 -13.26 3.91
N PHE A 5 22.49 -12.37 3.95
CA PHE A 5 22.67 -10.93 3.76
C PHE A 5 21.82 -10.05 4.70
N CYS A 6 20.88 -10.61 5.45
CA CYS A 6 20.10 -9.86 6.44
C CYS A 6 19.73 -10.72 7.63
N ARG A 7 19.31 -10.07 8.72
CA ARG A 7 18.70 -10.76 9.87
C ARG A 7 17.36 -11.34 9.44
N VAL A 8 17.13 -12.61 9.78
CA VAL A 8 15.88 -13.34 9.51
C VAL A 8 15.23 -13.72 10.81
N GLU A 9 13.96 -13.38 10.96
CA GLU A 9 13.13 -13.80 12.08
C GLU A 9 12.04 -14.74 11.58
N MET A 10 11.96 -15.92 12.18
CA MET A 10 10.89 -16.86 11.91
C MET A 10 9.70 -16.54 12.80
N THR A 11 8.52 -16.55 12.21
CA THR A 11 7.25 -16.27 12.88
C THR A 11 6.34 -17.50 12.80
N ARG A 12 5.28 -17.51 13.60
CA ARG A 12 4.28 -18.59 13.53
C ARG A 12 3.71 -18.71 12.12
N ALA A 13 3.33 -19.92 11.73
CA ALA A 13 2.78 -20.18 10.40
C ALA A 13 1.31 -19.77 10.26
N ASP A 14 0.59 -19.66 11.38
CA ASP A 14 -0.85 -19.49 11.48
C ASP A 14 -1.33 -18.02 11.61
N HIS A 15 -0.48 -17.07 11.26
CA HIS A 15 -0.90 -15.67 11.24
C HIS A 15 -1.98 -15.42 10.17
N PRO A 16 -3.07 -14.71 10.52
CA PRO A 16 -4.17 -14.42 9.61
C PRO A 16 -3.78 -13.42 8.52
N SER A 17 -2.79 -12.54 8.78
CA SER A 17 -2.35 -11.51 7.84
C SER A 17 -0.85 -11.21 7.89
N GLY A 18 -0.39 -10.44 6.89
CA GLY A 18 0.98 -9.92 6.86
C GLY A 18 1.26 -8.96 8.03
N SER A 19 0.31 -8.11 8.39
CA SER A 19 0.41 -7.18 9.51
C SER A 19 0.58 -7.90 10.84
N ASP A 20 -0.17 -9.00 11.08
CA ASP A 20 -0.02 -9.83 12.29
C ASP A 20 1.38 -10.43 12.40
N ARG A 21 1.93 -10.86 11.26
CA ARG A 21 3.28 -11.41 11.19
C ARG A 21 4.34 -10.39 11.54
N VAL A 22 4.24 -9.19 10.97
CA VAL A 22 5.15 -8.07 11.26
C VAL A 22 5.03 -7.65 12.73
N ALA A 23 3.80 -7.62 13.28
CA ALA A 23 3.55 -7.30 14.69
C ALA A 23 4.21 -8.31 15.65
N GLU A 24 4.24 -9.61 15.32
CA GLU A 24 4.96 -10.59 16.14
C GLU A 24 6.44 -10.24 16.28
N VAL A 25 7.08 -9.83 15.19
CA VAL A 25 8.50 -9.41 15.21
C VAL A 25 8.64 -8.08 15.94
N ALA A 26 7.77 -7.12 15.68
CA ALA A 26 7.80 -5.81 16.31
C ALA A 26 7.67 -5.86 17.84
N LYS A 27 6.94 -6.86 18.40
CA LYS A 27 6.86 -7.09 19.86
C LYS A 27 8.22 -7.39 20.49
N ARG A 28 9.17 -7.92 19.72
CA ARG A 28 10.52 -8.31 20.17
C ARG A 28 11.58 -7.24 19.91
N CYS A 29 11.20 -6.14 19.25
CA CYS A 29 12.09 -5.06 18.85
C CYS A 29 11.83 -3.80 19.66
N GLU A 30 12.88 -2.99 19.87
CA GLU A 30 12.81 -1.72 20.58
C GLU A 30 12.74 -0.51 19.63
N PHE A 31 12.31 -0.71 18.39
CA PHE A 31 12.15 0.35 17.39
C PHE A 31 10.82 1.09 17.59
N ASP A 32 10.82 2.40 17.34
CA ASP A 32 9.61 3.25 17.47
C ASP A 32 8.69 3.13 16.26
N ALA A 33 9.25 2.74 15.11
CA ALA A 33 8.52 2.63 13.86
C ALA A 33 8.91 1.36 13.08
N VAL A 34 7.99 0.90 12.23
CA VAL A 34 8.16 -0.28 11.37
C VAL A 34 7.64 0.06 9.98
N VAL A 35 8.43 -0.23 8.95
CA VAL A 35 7.96 -0.20 7.57
C VAL A 35 7.83 -1.64 7.06
N ASN A 36 6.64 -1.99 6.62
CA ASN A 36 6.33 -3.29 6.03
C ASN A 36 6.44 -3.19 4.51
N VAL A 37 7.50 -3.74 3.96
CA VAL A 37 7.70 -3.92 2.52
C VAL A 37 7.30 -5.34 2.16
N GLN A 38 6.36 -5.49 1.23
CA GLN A 38 5.85 -6.79 0.82
C GLN A 38 6.90 -7.57 0.01
N GLY A 39 6.95 -8.88 0.20
CA GLY A 39 7.93 -9.73 -0.49
C GLY A 39 7.69 -9.90 -1.99
N ASP A 40 6.53 -9.54 -2.47
CA ASP A 40 6.10 -9.50 -3.87
C ASP A 40 6.35 -8.15 -4.56
N GLU A 41 6.99 -7.18 -3.87
CA GLU A 41 7.36 -5.85 -4.38
C GLU A 41 8.89 -5.71 -4.58
N PRO A 42 9.54 -6.53 -5.41
CA PRO A 42 11.00 -6.55 -5.51
C PRO A 42 11.60 -5.33 -6.21
N MET A 43 10.76 -4.53 -6.88
CA MET A 43 11.16 -3.34 -7.63
C MET A 43 10.79 -2.04 -6.92
N ILE A 44 10.41 -2.11 -5.63
CA ILE A 44 10.09 -0.89 -4.88
C ILE A 44 11.31 0.04 -4.81
N ASP A 45 11.10 1.31 -5.15
CA ASP A 45 12.15 2.31 -5.08
C ASP A 45 12.51 2.61 -3.60
N PRO A 46 13.78 2.57 -3.20
CA PRO A 46 14.19 2.90 -1.84
C PRO A 46 13.71 4.27 -1.35
N GLY A 47 13.61 5.26 -2.26
CA GLY A 47 13.08 6.58 -1.93
C GLY A 47 11.59 6.57 -1.52
N VAL A 48 10.82 5.59 -1.99
CA VAL A 48 9.44 5.38 -1.53
C VAL A 48 9.44 4.89 -0.08
N ILE A 49 10.34 3.97 0.27
CA ILE A 49 10.50 3.47 1.63
C ILE A 49 10.87 4.62 2.58
N ASP A 50 11.82 5.47 2.18
CA ASP A 50 12.25 6.62 2.97
C ASP A 50 11.12 7.64 3.17
N GLN A 51 10.32 7.92 2.14
CA GLN A 51 9.17 8.83 2.24
C GLN A 51 8.09 8.28 3.17
N VAL A 52 7.75 6.98 3.06
CA VAL A 52 6.79 6.32 3.96
C VAL A 52 7.29 6.35 5.40
N ALA A 53 8.59 6.11 5.63
CA ALA A 53 9.19 6.17 6.96
C ALA A 53 9.15 7.59 7.54
N ALA A 54 9.50 8.61 6.75
CA ALA A 54 9.52 10.01 7.19
C ALA A 54 8.14 10.52 7.62
N LEU A 55 7.06 10.07 6.97
CA LEU A 55 5.70 10.45 7.38
C LEU A 55 5.35 9.98 8.80
N LEU A 56 6.05 8.99 9.34
CA LEU A 56 5.82 8.49 10.71
C LEU A 56 6.33 9.44 11.78
N ASP A 57 7.07 10.48 11.45
CA ASP A 57 7.48 11.49 12.42
C ASP A 57 6.27 12.21 13.02
N ASP A 58 5.25 12.47 12.21
CA ASP A 58 4.04 13.21 12.59
C ASP A 58 2.75 12.38 12.53
N ASN A 59 2.81 11.12 12.05
CA ASN A 59 1.62 10.30 11.83
C ASN A 59 1.76 8.91 12.45
N GLU A 60 0.63 8.31 12.83
CA GLU A 60 0.57 6.96 13.41
C GLU A 60 0.76 5.85 12.38
N MET A 61 0.30 6.08 11.14
CA MET A 61 0.37 5.14 10.03
C MET A 61 0.61 5.90 8.72
N SER A 62 1.35 5.28 7.81
CA SER A 62 1.66 5.83 6.50
C SER A 62 1.62 4.79 5.40
N THR A 63 1.47 5.23 4.17
CA THR A 63 1.53 4.44 2.95
C THR A 63 1.97 5.31 1.79
N ALA A 64 2.02 4.75 0.57
CA ALA A 64 2.34 5.49 -0.64
C ALA A 64 1.27 5.34 -1.72
N ALA A 65 1.20 6.31 -2.61
CA ALA A 65 0.37 6.25 -3.81
C ALA A 65 1.07 6.95 -4.99
N VAL A 66 0.76 6.49 -6.18
CA VAL A 66 1.28 7.04 -7.44
C VAL A 66 0.12 7.49 -8.32
N PRO A 67 0.26 8.57 -9.11
CA PRO A 67 -0.74 8.94 -10.10
C PRO A 67 -0.93 7.86 -11.14
N ILE A 68 -2.19 7.48 -11.41
CA ILE A 68 -2.52 6.56 -12.51
C ILE A 68 -2.25 7.27 -13.84
N THR A 69 -1.44 6.66 -14.69
CA THR A 69 -1.11 7.18 -16.02
C THR A 69 -1.74 6.37 -17.16
N ASP A 70 -2.08 5.10 -16.90
CA ASP A 70 -2.82 4.25 -17.83
C ASP A 70 -4.31 4.22 -17.46
N PRO A 71 -5.22 4.71 -18.34
CA PRO A 71 -6.66 4.69 -18.07
C PRO A 71 -7.22 3.30 -17.75
N SER A 72 -6.61 2.23 -18.24
CA SER A 72 -7.05 0.86 -17.97
C SER A 72 -6.91 0.45 -16.50
N GLU A 73 -6.01 1.09 -15.75
CA GLU A 73 -5.85 0.85 -14.31
C GLU A 73 -7.01 1.43 -13.48
N CYS A 74 -7.75 2.42 -14.02
CA CYS A 74 -8.88 3.00 -13.29
C CYS A 74 -9.93 1.96 -12.94
N ASP A 75 -10.26 1.06 -13.88
CA ASP A 75 -11.28 0.03 -13.70
C ASP A 75 -10.70 -1.33 -13.29
N ASN A 76 -9.38 -1.45 -13.22
CA ASN A 76 -8.71 -2.66 -12.76
C ASN A 76 -8.88 -2.83 -11.24
N PRO A 77 -9.54 -3.89 -10.74
CA PRO A 77 -9.73 -4.11 -9.31
C PRO A 77 -8.42 -4.46 -8.56
N ASN A 78 -7.37 -4.86 -9.28
CA ASN A 78 -6.05 -5.13 -8.69
C ASN A 78 -5.25 -3.85 -8.45
N ALA A 79 -5.48 -2.80 -9.26
CA ALA A 79 -4.98 -1.47 -8.98
C ALA A 79 -5.91 -0.78 -7.95
N VAL A 80 -5.57 -0.86 -6.67
CA VAL A 80 -6.36 -0.25 -5.60
C VAL A 80 -6.29 1.28 -5.70
N LYS A 81 -7.45 1.94 -5.74
CA LYS A 81 -7.53 3.41 -5.75
C LYS A 81 -7.56 3.95 -4.33
N VAL A 82 -6.94 5.12 -4.14
CA VAL A 82 -7.02 5.88 -2.89
C VAL A 82 -7.44 7.31 -3.17
N VAL A 83 -8.31 7.85 -2.33
CA VAL A 83 -8.64 9.27 -2.29
C VAL A 83 -8.07 9.89 -1.03
N VAL A 84 -7.52 11.10 -1.16
CA VAL A 84 -6.83 11.79 -0.07
C VAL A 84 -7.50 13.13 0.24
N ASN A 85 -7.40 13.58 1.48
CA ASN A 85 -7.79 14.92 1.89
C ASN A 85 -6.68 15.95 1.61
N PHE A 86 -6.95 17.22 1.90
CA PHE A 86 -5.97 18.31 1.71
C PHE A 86 -4.74 18.22 2.63
N ALA A 87 -4.82 17.43 3.70
CA ALA A 87 -3.70 17.17 4.59
C ALA A 87 -2.85 15.96 4.13
N GLY A 88 -3.15 15.37 2.96
CA GLY A 88 -2.44 14.18 2.46
C GLY A 88 -2.79 12.88 3.19
N GLN A 89 -3.93 12.83 3.88
CA GLN A 89 -4.39 11.63 4.56
C GLN A 89 -5.44 10.90 3.72
N ALA A 90 -5.41 9.58 3.75
CA ALA A 90 -6.38 8.73 3.06
C ALA A 90 -7.79 8.94 3.62
N LEU A 91 -8.75 9.18 2.72
CA LEU A 91 -10.17 9.20 3.02
C LEU A 91 -10.80 7.82 2.85
N TYR A 92 -10.40 7.10 1.80
CA TYR A 92 -10.85 5.75 1.52
C TYR A 92 -9.96 5.04 0.50
N PHE A 93 -9.92 3.71 0.57
CA PHE A 93 -9.30 2.82 -0.43
C PHE A 93 -10.37 1.94 -1.05
N SER A 94 -10.32 1.73 -2.37
CA SER A 94 -11.28 0.85 -3.04
C SER A 94 -10.67 0.15 -4.27
N ARG A 95 -11.13 -1.06 -4.50
CA ARG A 95 -10.90 -1.75 -5.79
C ARG A 95 -11.71 -1.16 -6.93
N ARG A 96 -12.79 -0.43 -6.61
CA ARG A 96 -13.57 0.33 -7.59
C ARG A 96 -12.91 1.66 -7.92
N THR A 97 -13.26 2.21 -9.08
CA THR A 97 -12.88 3.57 -9.47
C THR A 97 -13.50 4.57 -8.51
N ILE A 98 -12.69 5.30 -7.77
CA ILE A 98 -13.08 6.39 -6.88
C ILE A 98 -12.16 7.60 -7.09
N PRO A 99 -12.72 8.86 -7.08
CA PRO A 99 -14.14 9.20 -6.96
C PRO A 99 -14.94 8.91 -8.22
N TYR A 100 -16.28 8.88 -8.12
CA TYR A 100 -17.16 8.84 -9.28
C TYR A 100 -17.19 10.22 -9.96
N LEU A 101 -16.89 10.25 -11.24
CA LEU A 101 -16.88 11.49 -12.03
C LEU A 101 -18.25 11.70 -12.68
N ARG A 102 -19.13 12.44 -12.00
CA ARG A 102 -20.51 12.66 -12.44
C ARG A 102 -20.61 13.22 -13.86
N ASP A 103 -19.84 14.26 -14.14
CA ASP A 103 -19.93 14.97 -15.43
C ASP A 103 -19.16 14.26 -16.58
N ALA A 104 -18.23 13.36 -16.24
CA ALA A 104 -17.52 12.57 -17.24
C ALA A 104 -18.31 11.33 -17.71
N ALA A 105 -19.30 10.88 -16.95
CA ALA A 105 -20.18 9.78 -17.32
C ALA A 105 -20.97 10.06 -18.61
N ASP A 106 -21.25 11.34 -18.89
CA ASP A 106 -21.99 11.79 -20.07
C ASP A 106 -21.07 12.07 -21.29
N ALA A 107 -19.75 11.93 -21.13
CA ALA A 107 -18.73 12.20 -22.16
C ALA A 107 -17.75 11.04 -22.33
N PRO A 108 -18.20 9.86 -22.81
CA PRO A 108 -17.38 8.61 -22.86
C PRO A 108 -16.15 8.70 -23.78
N SER A 109 -16.03 9.77 -24.57
CA SER A 109 -14.89 10.01 -25.47
C SER A 109 -13.68 10.66 -24.79
N ARG A 110 -13.79 11.12 -23.53
CA ARG A 110 -12.69 11.71 -22.77
C ARG A 110 -12.12 10.68 -21.78
N SER A 111 -10.78 10.56 -21.78
CA SER A 111 -10.09 9.79 -20.76
C SER A 111 -10.48 10.32 -19.36
N PRO A 112 -10.82 9.44 -18.39
CA PRO A 112 -11.10 9.85 -17.02
C PRO A 112 -9.92 10.60 -16.39
N LEU A 113 -8.68 10.27 -16.78
CA LEU A 113 -7.45 10.92 -16.30
C LEU A 113 -7.34 12.39 -16.69
N ALA A 114 -8.02 12.82 -17.77
CA ALA A 114 -8.07 14.23 -18.14
C ALA A 114 -8.98 15.08 -17.24
N ALA A 115 -9.88 14.42 -16.49
CA ALA A 115 -10.84 15.08 -15.62
C ALA A 115 -10.44 15.05 -14.13
N PHE A 116 -9.70 14.00 -13.70
CA PHE A 116 -9.31 13.82 -12.31
C PHE A 116 -7.99 13.01 -12.21
N PRO A 117 -7.04 13.42 -11.34
CA PRO A 117 -5.81 12.69 -11.09
C PRO A 117 -6.07 11.52 -10.14
N PHE A 118 -6.44 10.37 -10.68
CA PHE A 118 -6.61 9.17 -9.87
C PHE A 118 -5.28 8.70 -9.29
N LEU A 119 -5.33 8.18 -8.07
CA LEU A 119 -4.17 7.65 -7.36
C LEU A 119 -4.29 6.13 -7.19
N LYS A 120 -3.24 5.41 -7.58
CA LYS A 120 -3.04 3.99 -7.26
C LYS A 120 -2.26 3.87 -5.96
N HIS A 121 -2.80 3.14 -5.03
CA HIS A 121 -2.15 2.79 -3.78
C HIS A 121 -1.03 1.77 -4.03
N LEU A 122 0.11 1.95 -3.38
CA LEU A 122 1.20 0.99 -3.34
C LEU A 122 1.16 0.18 -2.04
N GLY A 123 1.43 -1.14 -2.13
CA GLY A 123 1.30 -2.09 -1.02
C GLY A 123 2.38 -1.97 0.06
N ILE A 124 2.87 -0.76 0.34
CA ILE A 124 3.84 -0.48 1.40
C ILE A 124 3.17 0.26 2.55
N TYR A 125 3.50 -0.10 3.79
CA TYR A 125 2.94 0.53 4.99
C TYR A 125 4.00 0.83 6.02
N GLY A 126 3.95 2.06 6.54
CA GLY A 126 4.64 2.46 7.75
C GLY A 126 3.69 2.49 8.96
N TYR A 127 4.20 2.14 10.12
CA TYR A 127 3.47 2.16 11.38
C TYR A 127 4.35 2.70 12.49
N ARG A 128 3.82 3.56 13.37
CA ARG A 128 4.34 3.61 14.73
C ARG A 128 4.16 2.24 15.37
N ARG A 129 5.17 1.76 16.09
CA ARG A 129 5.16 0.41 16.68
C ARG A 129 3.90 0.16 17.51
N ASP A 130 3.53 1.10 18.37
CA ASP A 130 2.35 0.95 19.24
C ASP A 130 1.05 0.94 18.44
N THR A 131 0.98 1.68 17.33
CA THR A 131 -0.16 1.67 16.41
C THR A 131 -0.29 0.31 15.72
N LEU A 132 0.81 -0.28 15.25
CA LEU A 132 0.78 -1.63 14.67
C LEU A 132 0.28 -2.67 15.69
N LEU A 133 0.80 -2.62 16.92
CA LEU A 133 0.39 -3.55 17.97
C LEU A 133 -1.09 -3.39 18.36
N ARG A 134 -1.59 -2.15 18.36
CA ARG A 134 -3.02 -1.86 18.58
C ARG A 134 -3.87 -2.33 17.39
N LEU A 135 -3.43 -2.10 16.15
CA LEU A 135 -4.17 -2.46 14.94
C LEU A 135 -4.46 -3.96 14.84
N VAL A 136 -3.49 -4.81 15.16
CA VAL A 136 -3.66 -6.27 15.09
C VAL A 136 -4.56 -6.84 16.18
N GLU A 137 -4.86 -6.07 17.23
CA GLU A 137 -5.85 -6.45 18.27
C GLU A 137 -7.29 -6.05 17.87
N ILE A 138 -7.46 -5.21 16.85
CA ILE A 138 -8.77 -4.78 16.35
C ILE A 138 -9.38 -5.91 15.50
N PRO A 139 -10.63 -6.30 15.75
CA PRO A 139 -11.30 -7.29 14.91
C PRO A 139 -11.38 -6.86 13.45
N VAL A 140 -11.37 -7.84 12.56
CA VAL A 140 -11.57 -7.61 11.11
C VAL A 140 -12.85 -6.84 10.85
N SER A 141 -12.73 -5.72 10.16
CA SER A 141 -13.83 -4.76 9.97
C SER A 141 -14.73 -5.12 8.76
N PRO A 142 -15.97 -4.60 8.70
CA PRO A 142 -16.86 -4.84 7.57
C PRO A 142 -16.33 -4.38 6.22
N LEU A 143 -15.70 -3.20 6.16
CA LEU A 143 -15.12 -2.69 4.91
C LEU A 143 -13.89 -3.49 4.48
N GLU A 144 -13.03 -3.87 5.43
CA GLU A 144 -11.92 -4.77 5.16
C GLU A 144 -12.39 -6.10 4.57
N GLN A 145 -13.45 -6.69 5.14
CA GLN A 145 -14.02 -7.93 4.62
C GLN A 145 -14.59 -7.79 3.21
N ALA A 146 -15.24 -6.66 2.93
CA ALA A 146 -15.88 -6.40 1.64
C ALA A 146 -14.87 -6.17 0.52
N GLU A 147 -13.88 -5.31 0.75
CA GLU A 147 -12.87 -4.92 -0.23
C GLU A 147 -11.64 -5.86 -0.22
N LYS A 148 -11.45 -6.67 0.84
CA LYS A 148 -10.22 -7.44 1.09
C LYS A 148 -8.98 -6.52 1.14
N LEU A 149 -9.10 -5.43 1.89
CA LEU A 149 -8.08 -4.41 2.08
C LEU A 149 -7.88 -4.16 3.58
N GLU A 150 -6.78 -4.66 4.15
CA GLU A 150 -6.50 -4.61 5.60
C GLU A 150 -6.46 -3.18 6.15
N GLN A 151 -5.99 -2.21 5.37
CA GLN A 151 -5.88 -0.81 5.78
C GLN A 151 -7.24 -0.15 6.06
N LEU A 152 -8.35 -0.71 5.57
CA LEU A 152 -9.68 -0.21 5.87
C LEU A 152 -10.04 -0.42 7.35
N ARG A 153 -9.51 -1.46 8.00
CA ARG A 153 -9.64 -1.65 9.45
C ARG A 153 -9.08 -0.47 10.24
N ALA A 154 -7.92 0.06 9.81
CA ALA A 154 -7.33 1.24 10.41
C ALA A 154 -8.25 2.46 10.28
N LEU A 155 -8.74 2.75 9.06
CA LEU A 155 -9.65 3.88 8.81
C LEU A 155 -10.97 3.76 9.59
N GLU A 156 -11.61 2.58 9.61
CA GLU A 156 -12.84 2.34 10.35
C GLU A 156 -12.64 2.50 11.87
N SER A 157 -11.41 2.31 12.35
CA SER A 157 -11.04 2.47 13.76
C SER A 157 -10.53 3.87 14.11
N GLY A 158 -10.61 4.82 13.17
CA GLY A 158 -10.20 6.20 13.38
C GLY A 158 -8.68 6.42 13.35
N ILE A 159 -7.89 5.46 12.87
CA ILE A 159 -6.45 5.62 12.65
C ILE A 159 -6.25 6.34 11.32
N ALA A 160 -5.70 7.55 11.36
CA ALA A 160 -5.37 8.29 10.15
C ALA A 160 -4.17 7.66 9.42
N ILE A 161 -4.24 7.59 8.09
CA ILE A 161 -3.18 7.05 7.25
C ILE A 161 -2.65 8.18 6.37
N ALA A 162 -1.42 8.62 6.59
CA ALA A 162 -0.74 9.57 5.74
C ALA A 162 -0.29 8.91 4.43
N VAL A 163 -0.41 9.61 3.30
CA VAL A 163 -0.12 9.06 1.97
C VAL A 163 1.03 9.86 1.34
N ALA A 164 2.17 9.21 1.13
CA ALA A 164 3.24 9.76 0.30
C ALA A 164 2.82 9.70 -1.17
N LEU A 165 2.79 10.85 -1.84
CA LEU A 165 2.61 10.90 -3.29
C LEU A 165 3.96 10.76 -3.96
N VAL A 166 4.17 9.66 -4.69
CA VAL A 166 5.44 9.30 -5.31
C VAL A 166 5.32 9.25 -6.84
N GLU A 167 6.47 9.37 -7.53
CA GLU A 167 6.51 9.37 -8.99
C GLU A 167 6.77 7.96 -9.57
N HIS A 168 7.39 7.08 -8.77
CA HIS A 168 7.78 5.74 -9.21
C HIS A 168 6.74 4.71 -8.80
N ASP A 169 6.16 4.06 -9.82
CA ASP A 169 5.30 2.90 -9.62
C ASP A 169 6.13 1.67 -9.26
N SER A 170 5.55 0.77 -8.50
CA SER A 170 6.16 -0.53 -8.21
C SER A 170 5.50 -1.62 -9.05
N VAL A 171 6.30 -2.56 -9.51
CA VAL A 171 5.82 -3.74 -10.23
C VAL A 171 5.78 -4.90 -9.25
N GLY A 172 4.60 -5.17 -8.71
CA GLY A 172 4.34 -6.35 -7.89
C GLY A 172 4.40 -7.65 -8.70
N ILE A 173 4.62 -8.77 -8.03
CA ILE A 173 4.63 -10.11 -8.63
C ILE A 173 3.46 -10.91 -8.07
N ASP A 174 2.31 -10.84 -8.72
CA ASP A 174 1.10 -11.60 -8.39
C ASP A 174 0.94 -12.85 -9.27
N THR A 175 1.49 -12.81 -10.50
CA THR A 175 1.34 -13.86 -11.50
C THR A 175 2.70 -14.35 -12.02
N PRO A 176 2.76 -15.54 -12.66
CA PRO A 176 3.97 -16.00 -13.33
C PRO A 176 4.45 -15.03 -14.44
N GLU A 177 3.52 -14.34 -15.08
CA GLU A 177 3.78 -13.34 -16.12
C GLU A 177 4.48 -12.11 -15.53
N ASP A 178 4.06 -11.64 -14.35
CA ASP A 178 4.72 -10.54 -13.64
C ASP A 178 6.15 -10.93 -13.25
N LEU A 179 6.36 -12.16 -12.79
CA LEU A 179 7.70 -12.65 -12.46
C LEU A 179 8.64 -12.60 -13.68
N GLU A 180 8.15 -12.99 -14.85
CA GLU A 180 8.95 -12.94 -16.08
C GLU A 180 9.24 -11.50 -16.50
N ARG A 181 8.27 -10.61 -16.38
CA ARG A 181 8.43 -9.18 -16.62
C ARG A 181 9.51 -8.57 -15.72
N VAL A 182 9.46 -8.86 -14.41
CA VAL A 182 10.47 -8.37 -13.46
C VAL A 182 11.86 -8.93 -13.77
N ARG A 183 11.99 -10.20 -14.15
CA ARG A 183 13.27 -10.78 -14.58
C ARG A 183 13.86 -10.05 -15.78
N GLN A 184 13.05 -9.68 -16.76
CA GLN A 184 13.50 -8.91 -17.93
C GLN A 184 13.98 -7.52 -17.54
N LEU A 185 13.25 -6.81 -16.66
CA LEU A 185 13.64 -5.50 -16.15
C LEU A 185 15.00 -5.55 -15.42
N LEU A 186 15.20 -6.52 -14.53
CA LEU A 186 16.45 -6.70 -13.79
C LEU A 186 17.65 -7.07 -14.67
N THR A 187 17.43 -7.69 -15.85
CA THR A 187 18.50 -8.01 -16.79
C THR A 187 18.88 -6.84 -17.68
N THR A 188 17.98 -5.88 -17.90
CA THR A 188 18.19 -4.71 -18.77
C THR A 188 18.88 -3.55 -18.05
N THR A 189 18.87 -3.54 -16.71
CA THR A 189 19.42 -2.46 -15.86
C THR A 189 20.91 -2.67 -15.48
N LYS A 190 21.63 -3.55 -16.20
CA LYS A 190 23.09 -3.77 -16.01
C LYS A 190 23.94 -2.98 -16.96
#